data_632e9113a7a1edd8d77cd1cc1ebb6e10
#
_entry.id   632e9113a7a1edd8d77cd1cc1ebb6e10
#
_cell.length_a   1.000
_cell.length_b   1.000
_cell.length_c   1.000
_cell.angle_alpha   90.00
_cell.angle_beta   90.00
_cell.angle_gamma   90.00
#
_symmetry.space_group_name_H-M   'P 1'
#
loop_
_entity.id
_entity.type
_entity.pdbx_description
1 polymer ?
#
loop_
_entity_poly.entity_id
_entity_poly.type
_entity_poly.pdbx_seq_one_letter_code
_entity_poly.pdbx_strand_id
1 'polypeptide(L)'
;GSRKANEHPLYRLLHDEPNTEMTSFIWREVMLSHLLLWGNSYCQILRSGRSKIVGLYPLLPDHMAVDRDSKGKLTYTYTTSEGRMEQLNPEDVLHIPGLGFDGVMGYSPIALEKAAIGLGIAAEEYGSKFFQNGARPSGILTHPNTVKDPAALRASWNAAYGGSANSGKVAILEESMTFTPISIP
;
A
#
# COMPACT_ATOMS: atom_id res chain seq x y z
N GLY A 1 32.37 28.80 -15.31
CA GLY A 1 32.39 27.39 -14.97
C GLY A 1 31.66 27.15 -13.66
N SER A 2 30.91 26.05 -13.53
CA SER A 2 30.21 25.69 -12.29
C SER A 2 31.23 25.28 -11.20
N ARG A 3 31.16 25.89 -10.02
CA ARG A 3 31.96 25.50 -8.85
C ARG A 3 31.09 24.61 -7.94
N LYS A 4 31.64 23.52 -7.42
CA LYS A 4 30.95 22.68 -6.42
C LYS A 4 30.75 23.49 -5.15
N ALA A 5 29.53 23.49 -4.59
CA ALA A 5 29.16 24.23 -3.40
C ALA A 5 29.47 23.51 -2.08
N ASN A 6 30.63 22.85 -1.98
CA ASN A 6 31.03 22.03 -0.83
C ASN A 6 31.11 22.82 0.49
N GLU A 7 31.31 24.13 0.39
CA GLU A 7 31.38 25.05 1.54
C GLU A 7 30.00 25.56 1.99
N HIS A 8 28.95 25.25 1.23
CA HIS A 8 27.60 25.67 1.58
C HIS A 8 27.10 24.95 2.85
N PRO A 9 26.50 25.64 3.83
CA PRO A 9 26.05 25.04 5.08
C PRO A 9 25.12 23.82 4.92
N LEU A 10 24.30 23.79 3.84
CA LEU A 10 23.41 22.68 3.53
C LEU A 10 24.08 21.53 2.79
N TYR A 11 25.36 21.66 2.35
CA TYR A 11 26.00 20.64 1.56
C TYR A 11 26.05 19.31 2.32
N ARG A 12 26.54 19.32 3.56
CA ARG A 12 26.61 18.11 4.39
C ARG A 12 25.23 17.47 4.62
N LEU A 13 24.22 18.28 4.95
CA LEU A 13 22.87 17.78 5.21
C LEU A 13 22.24 17.12 3.98
N LEU A 14 22.43 17.72 2.79
CA LEU A 14 21.80 17.20 1.57
C LEU A 14 22.62 16.16 0.84
N HIS A 15 23.92 16.11 1.07
CA HIS A 15 24.84 15.22 0.37
C HIS A 15 25.23 14.00 1.22
N ASP A 16 25.51 14.20 2.51
CA ASP A 16 26.04 13.15 3.38
C ASP A 16 25.01 12.62 4.37
N GLU A 17 24.67 13.42 5.40
CA GLU A 17 23.88 13.03 6.55
C GLU A 17 22.81 14.09 6.86
N PRO A 18 21.57 13.93 6.40
CA PRO A 18 20.46 14.84 6.72
C PRO A 18 20.12 14.87 8.22
N ASN A 19 20.32 13.76 8.91
CA ASN A 19 20.08 13.60 10.35
C ASN A 19 20.97 12.47 10.90
N THR A 20 20.86 12.21 12.21
CA THR A 20 21.68 11.21 12.90
C THR A 20 21.27 9.75 12.63
N GLU A 21 20.17 9.54 11.93
CA GLU A 21 19.57 8.21 11.73
C GLU A 21 19.65 7.75 10.27
N MET A 22 19.85 8.68 9.33
CA MET A 22 19.75 8.40 7.91
C MET A 22 20.90 9.00 7.10
N THR A 23 21.38 8.24 6.13
CA THR A 23 22.21 8.80 5.05
C THR A 23 21.36 9.65 4.11
N SER A 24 21.98 10.48 3.30
CA SER A 24 21.26 11.31 2.31
C SER A 24 20.52 10.47 1.26
N PHE A 25 21.00 9.26 0.97
CA PHE A 25 20.33 8.32 0.08
C PHE A 25 19.00 7.83 0.67
N ILE A 26 19.04 7.28 1.88
CA ILE A 26 17.84 6.77 2.59
C ILE A 26 16.83 7.90 2.82
N TRP A 27 17.30 9.08 3.22
CA TRP A 27 16.41 10.23 3.41
C TRP A 27 15.65 10.60 2.13
N ARG A 28 16.34 10.63 0.97
CA ARG A 28 15.69 10.92 -0.31
C ARG A 28 14.73 9.82 -0.73
N GLU A 29 15.08 8.56 -0.48
CA GLU A 29 14.20 7.41 -0.74
C GLU A 29 12.91 7.51 0.07
N VAL A 30 13.00 7.81 1.37
CA VAL A 30 11.83 8.03 2.25
C VAL A 30 11.00 9.21 1.76
N MET A 31 11.63 10.36 1.50
CA MET A 31 10.92 11.56 1.02
C MET A 31 10.21 11.30 -0.31
N LEU A 32 10.86 10.58 -1.23
CA LEU A 32 10.26 10.21 -2.52
C LEU A 32 9.12 9.20 -2.35
N SER A 33 9.29 8.20 -1.48
CA SER A 33 8.23 7.23 -1.17
C SER A 33 6.99 7.90 -0.60
N HIS A 34 7.17 8.84 0.33
CA HIS A 34 6.06 9.65 0.85
C HIS A 34 5.36 10.43 -0.26
N LEU A 35 6.13 11.07 -1.15
CA LEU A 35 5.59 11.83 -2.26
C LEU A 35 4.78 10.96 -3.21
N LEU A 36 5.29 9.79 -3.58
CA LEU A 36 4.65 8.88 -4.53
C LEU A 36 3.42 8.18 -3.96
N LEU A 37 3.39 7.88 -2.66
CA LEU A 37 2.28 7.14 -2.03
C LEU A 37 1.18 8.08 -1.52
N TRP A 38 1.53 9.16 -0.84
CA TRP A 38 0.58 10.10 -0.24
C TRP A 38 0.40 11.40 -1.04
N GLY A 39 1.19 11.61 -2.10
CA GLY A 39 1.15 12.82 -2.90
C GLY A 39 1.79 14.04 -2.21
N ASN A 40 2.29 13.89 -1.01
CA ASN A 40 2.96 14.94 -0.25
C ASN A 40 4.10 14.33 0.55
N SER A 41 5.17 15.09 0.72
CA SER A 41 6.29 14.71 1.56
C SER A 41 6.63 15.85 2.52
N TYR A 42 6.79 15.52 3.79
CA TYR A 42 7.05 16.49 4.85
C TYR A 42 8.35 16.15 5.57
N CYS A 43 9.08 17.17 5.94
CA CYS A 43 10.30 17.01 6.70
C CYS A 43 10.40 18.13 7.74
N GLN A 44 10.64 17.77 8.99
CA GLN A 44 10.92 18.73 10.05
C GLN A 44 12.34 19.25 9.93
N ILE A 45 12.49 20.56 9.98
CA ILE A 45 13.78 21.25 9.95
C ILE A 45 14.19 21.56 11.39
N LEU A 46 15.16 20.85 11.91
CA LEU A 46 15.73 21.15 13.21
C LEU A 46 16.81 22.22 13.11
N ARG A 47 16.74 23.21 14.00
CA ARG A 47 17.66 24.33 14.06
C ARG A 47 18.41 24.39 15.38
N SER A 48 19.68 24.79 15.32
CA SER A 48 20.45 25.22 16.47
C SER A 48 20.52 26.73 16.47
N GLY A 49 19.92 27.37 17.48
CA GLY A 49 19.72 28.80 17.48
C GLY A 49 18.69 29.25 16.42
N ARG A 50 18.81 30.49 15.93
CA ARG A 50 17.81 31.08 15.02
C ARG A 50 17.99 30.72 13.55
N SER A 51 19.15 30.25 13.10
CA SER A 51 19.43 30.17 11.65
C SER A 51 20.12 28.89 11.19
N LYS A 52 20.85 28.20 12.05
CA LYS A 52 21.65 27.04 11.61
C LYS A 52 20.78 25.76 11.58
N ILE A 53 20.54 25.23 10.40
CA ILE A 53 19.88 23.93 10.22
C ILE A 53 20.87 22.84 10.64
N VAL A 54 20.44 21.95 11.56
CA VAL A 54 21.25 20.87 12.11
C VAL A 54 20.69 19.49 11.79
N GLY A 55 19.44 19.40 11.33
CA GLY A 55 18.85 18.13 10.95
C GLY A 55 17.58 18.29 10.12
N LEU A 56 17.31 17.27 9.31
CA LEU A 56 16.13 17.12 8.46
C LEU A 56 15.50 15.77 8.76
N TYR A 57 14.35 15.75 9.43
CA TYR A 57 13.66 14.53 9.85
C TYR A 57 12.35 14.35 9.09
N PRO A 58 12.22 13.29 8.26
CA PRO A 58 10.97 13.01 7.57
C PRO A 58 9.80 12.82 8.55
N LEU A 59 8.65 13.39 8.21
CA LEU A 59 7.39 13.23 8.95
C LEU A 59 6.42 12.39 8.12
N LEU A 60 5.68 11.50 8.76
CA LEU A 60 4.70 10.64 8.10
C LEU A 60 3.55 11.48 7.56
N PRO A 61 3.25 11.40 6.25
CA PRO A 61 2.22 12.26 5.64
C PRO A 61 0.80 12.02 6.14
N ASP A 62 0.47 10.78 6.53
CA ASP A 62 -0.83 10.42 7.10
C ASP A 62 -1.05 10.94 8.52
N HIS A 63 0.03 11.38 9.18
CA HIS A 63 -0.01 12.05 10.48
C HIS A 63 0.01 13.59 10.36
N MET A 64 0.09 14.14 9.15
CA MET A 64 0.20 15.57 8.92
C MET A 64 -1.13 16.14 8.42
N ALA A 65 -1.64 17.15 9.11
CA ALA A 65 -2.75 17.98 8.64
C ALA A 65 -2.22 19.35 8.23
N VAL A 66 -2.57 19.78 7.03
CA VAL A 66 -2.23 21.10 6.49
C VAL A 66 -3.52 21.88 6.31
N ASP A 67 -3.61 23.06 6.89
CA ASP A 67 -4.78 23.92 6.87
C ASP A 67 -4.37 25.39 6.76
N ARG A 68 -5.33 26.28 6.73
CA ARG A 68 -5.12 27.74 6.77
C ARG A 68 -5.75 28.35 8.02
N ASP A 69 -5.01 29.23 8.67
CA ASP A 69 -5.54 30.02 9.77
C ASP A 69 -6.56 31.06 9.27
N SER A 70 -7.17 31.79 10.20
CA SER A 70 -8.15 32.84 9.91
C SER A 70 -7.59 34.01 9.06
N LYS A 71 -6.27 34.09 8.93
CA LYS A 71 -5.56 35.09 8.11
C LYS A 71 -5.10 34.52 6.76
N GLY A 72 -5.44 33.22 6.46
CA GLY A 72 -5.06 32.54 5.24
C GLY A 72 -3.61 32.01 5.22
N LYS A 73 -2.88 32.09 6.33
CA LYS A 73 -1.53 31.53 6.46
C LYS A 73 -1.60 30.02 6.65
N LEU A 74 -0.73 29.26 5.98
CA LEU A 74 -0.64 27.81 6.14
C LEU A 74 -0.24 27.42 7.58
N THR A 75 -0.89 26.41 8.09
CA THR A 75 -0.62 25.80 9.39
C THR A 75 -0.38 24.31 9.21
N TYR A 76 0.56 23.76 9.97
CA TYR A 76 0.93 22.35 9.94
C TYR A 76 0.69 21.77 11.31
N THR A 77 -0.16 20.75 11.40
CA THR A 77 -0.43 20.01 12.65
C THR A 77 0.00 18.58 12.47
N TYR A 78 0.94 18.13 13.28
CA TYR A 78 1.47 16.76 13.26
C TYR A 78 0.93 15.98 14.45
N THR A 79 0.39 14.79 14.19
CA THR A 79 -0.06 13.87 15.24
C THR A 79 1.04 12.85 15.52
N THR A 80 1.59 12.88 16.72
CA THR A 80 2.63 11.92 17.13
C THR A 80 2.07 10.50 17.27
N SER A 81 2.96 9.50 17.32
CA SER A 81 2.58 8.10 17.57
C SER A 81 1.81 7.88 18.89
N GLU A 82 1.97 8.81 19.85
CA GLU A 82 1.24 8.82 21.12
C GLU A 82 -0.15 9.48 21.01
N GLY A 83 -0.54 9.97 19.83
CA GLY A 83 -1.80 10.67 19.61
C GLY A 83 -1.79 12.14 20.03
N ARG A 84 -0.63 12.71 20.37
CA ARG A 84 -0.50 14.13 20.70
C ARG A 84 -0.45 14.96 19.43
N MET A 85 -1.23 16.03 19.37
CA MET A 85 -1.20 16.99 18.28
C MET A 85 -0.19 18.11 18.59
N GLU A 86 0.73 18.32 17.66
CA GLU A 86 1.75 19.38 17.75
C GLU A 86 1.62 20.31 16.54
N GLN A 87 1.48 21.61 16.80
CA GLN A 87 1.48 22.60 15.76
C GLN A 87 2.92 23.00 15.43
N LEU A 88 3.33 22.79 14.19
CA LEU A 88 4.66 23.09 13.70
C LEU A 88 4.68 24.48 13.05
N ASN A 89 5.78 25.21 13.26
CA ASN A 89 5.99 26.45 12.53
C ASN A 89 6.19 26.17 11.04
N PRO A 90 5.51 26.89 10.13
CA PRO A 90 5.71 26.69 8.69
C PRO A 90 7.16 26.85 8.23
N GLU A 91 7.95 27.67 8.92
CA GLU A 91 9.39 27.87 8.62
C GLU A 91 10.25 26.65 8.98
N ASP A 92 9.75 25.75 9.83
CA ASP A 92 10.42 24.54 10.27
C ASP A 92 9.85 23.26 9.61
N VAL A 93 9.03 23.43 8.58
CA VAL A 93 8.51 22.33 7.77
C VAL A 93 8.94 22.51 6.32
N LEU A 94 9.73 21.55 5.82
CA LEU A 94 9.94 21.39 4.39
C LEU A 94 8.78 20.56 3.85
N HIS A 95 7.87 21.19 3.13
CA HIS A 95 6.76 20.53 2.44
C HIS A 95 7.05 20.47 0.95
N ILE A 96 7.03 19.27 0.40
CA ILE A 96 7.17 18.98 -1.03
C ILE A 96 5.86 18.39 -1.52
N PRO A 97 4.97 19.17 -2.16
CA PRO A 97 3.75 18.67 -2.74
C PRO A 97 4.03 17.97 -4.07
N GLY A 98 3.29 16.91 -4.35
CA GLY A 98 3.24 16.27 -5.64
C GLY A 98 2.30 16.98 -6.60
N LEU A 99 1.78 16.22 -7.58
CA LEU A 99 0.78 16.74 -8.49
C LEU A 99 -0.51 17.10 -7.72
N GLY A 100 -0.93 18.32 -7.83
CA GLY A 100 -2.14 18.86 -7.21
C GLY A 100 -2.69 20.02 -8.02
N PHE A 101 -3.88 20.52 -7.68
CA PHE A 101 -4.52 21.60 -8.42
C PHE A 101 -4.35 22.97 -7.75
N ASP A 102 -4.13 23.03 -6.43
CA ASP A 102 -4.06 24.28 -5.65
C ASP A 102 -2.62 24.76 -5.41
N GLY A 103 -1.62 23.96 -5.81
CA GLY A 103 -0.20 24.27 -5.60
C GLY A 103 0.27 24.15 -4.15
N VAL A 104 -0.58 23.68 -3.24
CA VAL A 104 -0.27 23.48 -1.80
C VAL A 104 -0.28 22.00 -1.47
N MET A 105 -1.37 21.28 -1.81
CA MET A 105 -1.52 19.87 -1.53
C MET A 105 -1.46 19.06 -2.81
N GLY A 106 -0.62 18.02 -2.79
CA GLY A 106 -0.60 17.00 -3.83
C GLY A 106 -1.69 15.97 -3.62
N TYR A 107 -2.18 15.40 -4.72
CA TYR A 107 -3.11 14.28 -4.69
C TYR A 107 -2.38 12.99 -4.25
N SER A 108 -3.03 12.21 -3.38
CA SER A 108 -2.56 10.85 -3.09
C SER A 108 -2.92 9.93 -4.27
N PRO A 109 -1.96 9.32 -4.97
CA PRO A 109 -2.26 8.37 -6.04
C PRO A 109 -3.06 7.17 -5.54
N ILE A 110 -2.77 6.69 -4.33
CA ILE A 110 -3.52 5.59 -3.70
C ILE A 110 -4.98 5.97 -3.46
N ALA A 111 -5.24 7.19 -2.98
CA ALA A 111 -6.62 7.65 -2.74
C ALA A 111 -7.40 7.83 -4.05
N LEU A 112 -6.75 8.34 -5.10
CA LEU A 112 -7.36 8.50 -6.42
C LEU A 112 -7.69 7.15 -7.06
N GLU A 113 -6.78 6.17 -6.97
CA GLU A 113 -6.91 4.86 -7.62
C GLU A 113 -7.49 3.78 -6.70
N LYS A 114 -8.05 4.15 -5.56
CA LYS A 114 -8.57 3.22 -4.54
C LYS A 114 -9.53 2.17 -5.11
N ALA A 115 -10.41 2.58 -6.03
CA ALA A 115 -11.37 1.67 -6.66
C ALA A 115 -10.68 0.66 -7.59
N ALA A 116 -9.71 1.09 -8.39
CA ALA A 116 -8.95 0.24 -9.30
C ALA A 116 -8.07 -0.74 -8.52
N ILE A 117 -7.39 -0.28 -7.46
CA ILE A 117 -6.59 -1.12 -6.57
C ILE A 117 -7.48 -2.17 -5.90
N GLY A 118 -8.66 -1.78 -5.39
CA GLY A 118 -9.62 -2.68 -4.76
C GLY A 118 -10.12 -3.76 -5.72
N LEU A 119 -10.41 -3.39 -6.96
CA LEU A 119 -10.79 -4.35 -8.02
C LEU A 119 -9.64 -5.31 -8.32
N GLY A 120 -8.41 -4.81 -8.41
CA GLY A 120 -7.21 -5.65 -8.62
C GLY A 120 -7.04 -6.70 -7.54
N ILE A 121 -7.13 -6.30 -6.26
CA ILE A 121 -7.04 -7.21 -5.11
C ILE A 121 -8.16 -8.27 -5.16
N ALA A 122 -9.40 -7.86 -5.44
CA ALA A 122 -10.52 -8.79 -5.55
C ALA A 122 -10.37 -9.79 -6.70
N ALA A 123 -9.84 -9.35 -7.84
CA ALA A 123 -9.56 -10.21 -8.99
C ALA A 123 -8.44 -11.22 -8.69
N GLU A 124 -7.39 -10.79 -8.00
CA GLU A 124 -6.29 -11.65 -7.56
C GLU A 124 -6.78 -12.72 -6.57
N GLU A 125 -7.58 -12.33 -5.57
CA GLU A 125 -8.18 -13.26 -4.61
C GLU A 125 -9.11 -14.27 -5.31
N TYR A 126 -9.93 -13.80 -6.23
CA TYR A 126 -10.80 -14.69 -7.03
C TYR A 126 -9.96 -15.66 -7.85
N GLY A 127 -8.96 -15.16 -8.59
CA GLY A 127 -8.07 -15.99 -9.39
C GLY A 127 -7.34 -17.04 -8.55
N SER A 128 -6.80 -16.62 -7.40
CA SER A 128 -6.13 -17.52 -6.47
C SER A 128 -7.05 -18.67 -6.00
N LYS A 129 -8.27 -18.34 -5.55
CA LYS A 129 -9.28 -19.34 -5.14
C LYS A 129 -9.70 -20.24 -6.31
N PHE A 130 -9.86 -19.66 -7.51
CA PHE A 130 -10.22 -20.42 -8.70
C PHE A 130 -9.14 -21.46 -9.06
N PHE A 131 -7.87 -21.06 -9.07
CA PHE A 131 -6.76 -21.96 -9.35
C PHE A 131 -6.52 -22.97 -8.22
N GLN A 132 -6.66 -22.59 -6.96
CA GLN A 132 -6.58 -23.51 -5.82
C GLN A 132 -7.65 -24.61 -5.89
N ASN A 133 -8.85 -24.30 -6.38
CA ASN A 133 -9.93 -25.24 -6.60
C ASN A 133 -9.80 -26.03 -7.91
N GLY A 134 -8.65 -25.98 -8.58
CA GLY A 134 -8.34 -26.74 -9.79
C GLY A 134 -8.82 -26.10 -11.09
N ALA A 135 -9.13 -24.79 -11.10
CA ALA A 135 -9.55 -24.01 -12.28
C ALA A 135 -10.73 -24.63 -13.05
N ARG A 136 -11.57 -25.43 -12.35
CA ARG A 136 -12.74 -26.09 -12.94
C ARG A 136 -14.02 -25.50 -12.39
N PRO A 137 -15.02 -25.27 -13.25
CA PRO A 137 -16.34 -24.91 -12.77
C PRO A 137 -16.89 -26.01 -11.87
N SER A 138 -17.63 -25.62 -10.85
CA SER A 138 -18.35 -26.54 -9.98
C SER A 138 -19.26 -27.41 -10.83
N GLY A 139 -19.27 -28.69 -10.55
CA GLY A 139 -20.16 -29.67 -11.18
C GLY A 139 -21.18 -30.22 -10.16
N ILE A 140 -22.20 -30.86 -10.67
CA ILE A 140 -23.16 -31.63 -9.87
C ILE A 140 -22.75 -33.10 -9.87
N LEU A 141 -22.47 -33.63 -8.70
CA LEU A 141 -22.27 -35.09 -8.51
C LEU A 141 -23.62 -35.67 -8.09
N THR A 142 -24.18 -36.54 -8.95
CA THR A 142 -25.47 -37.17 -8.70
C THR A 142 -25.26 -38.63 -8.34
N HIS A 143 -25.95 -39.12 -7.29
CA HIS A 143 -25.97 -40.48 -6.86
C HIS A 143 -27.41 -41.02 -7.00
N PRO A 144 -27.63 -42.28 -7.50
CA PRO A 144 -28.98 -42.81 -7.72
C PRO A 144 -29.77 -43.03 -6.43
N ASN A 145 -29.07 -43.22 -5.32
CA ASN A 145 -29.66 -43.46 -3.99
C ASN A 145 -29.37 -42.28 -3.05
N THR A 146 -30.02 -42.26 -1.89
CA THR A 146 -29.78 -41.26 -0.86
C THR A 146 -28.37 -41.42 -0.25
N VAL A 147 -27.56 -40.37 -0.34
CA VAL A 147 -26.22 -40.36 0.29
C VAL A 147 -26.40 -40.15 1.80
N LYS A 148 -25.88 -41.05 2.61
CA LYS A 148 -25.99 -40.95 4.08
C LYS A 148 -25.21 -39.82 4.68
N ASP A 149 -24.05 -39.49 4.11
CA ASP A 149 -23.18 -38.39 4.53
C ASP A 149 -22.67 -37.61 3.31
N PRO A 150 -23.40 -36.57 2.86
CA PRO A 150 -22.98 -35.75 1.75
C PRO A 150 -21.71 -34.92 2.03
N ALA A 151 -21.43 -34.61 3.31
CA ALA A 151 -20.26 -33.85 3.70
C ALA A 151 -18.99 -34.67 3.56
N ALA A 152 -18.99 -35.91 4.03
CA ALA A 152 -17.89 -36.86 3.86
C ALA A 152 -17.61 -37.16 2.37
N LEU A 153 -18.67 -37.35 1.56
CA LEU A 153 -18.50 -37.57 0.12
C LEU A 153 -17.87 -36.35 -0.57
N ARG A 154 -18.31 -35.14 -0.22
CA ARG A 154 -17.71 -33.90 -0.75
C ARG A 154 -16.26 -33.74 -0.32
N ALA A 155 -15.92 -34.02 0.94
CA ALA A 155 -14.56 -33.99 1.45
C ALA A 155 -13.64 -34.96 0.71
N SER A 156 -14.09 -36.19 0.52
CA SER A 156 -13.36 -37.22 -0.23
C SER A 156 -13.15 -36.80 -1.70
N TRP A 157 -14.20 -36.33 -2.34
CA TRP A 157 -14.10 -35.82 -3.71
C TRP A 157 -13.09 -34.68 -3.82
N ASN A 158 -13.13 -33.67 -2.93
CA ASN A 158 -12.20 -32.57 -2.94
C ASN A 158 -10.75 -33.01 -2.66
N ALA A 159 -10.54 -33.98 -1.79
CA ALA A 159 -9.22 -34.54 -1.52
C ALA A 159 -8.63 -35.28 -2.72
N ALA A 160 -9.47 -36.00 -3.47
CA ALA A 160 -9.04 -36.78 -4.63
C ALA A 160 -8.83 -35.93 -5.90
N TYR A 161 -9.69 -34.93 -6.13
CA TYR A 161 -9.77 -34.18 -7.40
C TYR A 161 -9.66 -32.67 -7.27
N GLY A 162 -9.68 -32.12 -6.05
CA GLY A 162 -9.50 -30.68 -5.79
C GLY A 162 -8.03 -30.25 -5.80
N GLY A 163 -7.80 -28.95 -6.06
CA GLY A 163 -6.48 -28.34 -6.03
C GLY A 163 -5.65 -28.51 -7.31
N SER A 164 -4.65 -27.66 -7.49
CA SER A 164 -3.77 -27.65 -8.68
C SER A 164 -2.95 -28.93 -8.86
N ALA A 165 -2.60 -29.60 -7.77
CA ALA A 165 -1.86 -30.87 -7.77
C ALA A 165 -2.66 -32.06 -8.35
N ASN A 166 -3.98 -31.94 -8.37
CA ASN A 166 -4.88 -32.98 -8.88
C ASN A 166 -5.48 -32.62 -10.26
N SER A 167 -5.04 -31.50 -10.84
CA SER A 167 -5.51 -31.04 -12.15
C SER A 167 -5.17 -32.09 -13.24
N GLY A 168 -6.17 -32.46 -14.05
CA GLY A 168 -5.99 -33.44 -15.13
C GLY A 168 -6.14 -34.89 -14.74
N LYS A 169 -6.35 -35.22 -13.47
CA LYS A 169 -6.63 -36.61 -13.05
C LYS A 169 -7.99 -37.06 -13.57
N VAL A 170 -8.06 -38.34 -13.98
CA VAL A 170 -9.30 -38.99 -14.38
C VAL A 170 -10.09 -39.35 -13.13
N ALA A 171 -11.36 -38.95 -13.09
CA ALA A 171 -12.26 -39.33 -12.02
C ALA A 171 -12.89 -40.72 -12.32
N ILE A 172 -12.85 -41.60 -11.34
CA ILE A 172 -13.55 -42.87 -11.38
C ILE A 172 -14.80 -42.72 -10.52
N LEU A 173 -15.97 -42.95 -11.13
CA LEU A 173 -17.26 -42.84 -10.47
C LEU A 173 -17.78 -44.28 -10.22
N GLU A 174 -18.10 -44.57 -8.97
CA GLU A 174 -18.65 -45.84 -8.54
C GLU A 174 -20.17 -45.77 -8.34
N GLU A 175 -20.84 -46.91 -8.18
CA GLU A 175 -22.27 -46.99 -7.84
C GLU A 175 -23.21 -46.16 -8.74
N SER A 176 -22.93 -46.12 -10.05
CA SER A 176 -23.70 -45.37 -11.03
C SER A 176 -23.82 -43.87 -10.76
N MET A 177 -22.86 -43.27 -10.06
CA MET A 177 -22.75 -41.85 -9.90
C MET A 177 -22.49 -41.18 -11.26
N THR A 178 -22.99 -39.95 -11.44
CA THR A 178 -22.74 -39.14 -12.62
C THR A 178 -22.21 -37.75 -12.20
N PHE A 179 -21.24 -37.25 -12.94
CA PHE A 179 -20.76 -35.89 -12.78
C PHE A 179 -21.14 -35.02 -13.99
N THR A 180 -21.91 -34.01 -13.74
CA THR A 180 -22.31 -33.04 -14.77
C THR A 180 -21.58 -31.73 -14.50
N PRO A 181 -20.62 -31.31 -15.35
CA PRO A 181 -19.97 -30.03 -15.18
C PRO A 181 -20.96 -28.90 -15.42
N ILE A 182 -20.93 -27.87 -14.56
CA ILE A 182 -21.62 -26.62 -14.81
C ILE A 182 -20.67 -25.75 -15.64
N SER A 183 -20.98 -25.58 -16.94
CA SER A 183 -20.28 -24.59 -17.76
C SER A 183 -20.86 -23.21 -17.45
N ILE A 184 -20.01 -22.26 -17.10
CA ILE A 184 -20.39 -20.84 -17.08
C ILE A 184 -20.38 -20.40 -18.55
N PRO A 185 -21.47 -19.79 -19.06
CA PRO A 185 -21.54 -19.31 -20.43
C PRO A 185 -20.54 -18.16 -20.66
#